data_8e085c4a0753cc1e8928d75c0d533130
#
_entry.id   8e085c4a0753cc1e8928d75c0d533130
#
_cell.length_a   1.000
_cell.length_b   1.000
_cell.length_c   1.000
_cell.angle_alpha   90.00
_cell.angle_beta   90.00
_cell.angle_gamma   90.00
#
_symmetry.space_group_name_H-M   'P 1'
#
loop_
_entity.id
_entity.type
_entity.pdbx_description
1 polymer ?
#
loop_
_entity_poly.entity_id
_entity_poly.type
_entity_poly.pdbx_seq_one_letter_code
_entity_poly.pdbx_strand_id
1 'polypeptide(L)'
;MRTDAELLRAYAAAGDEPAFAELVSRHGAMVYRSCLRVLGDEHDAEESAQAVFVVLARKARSLREAGSLAAWLHGVARNVSARHLRDRLQRSKREEAVAMIRTAGGRDGRAGAGAESGRAEVLADLDQEVAALPAAQRQAVILHYLEGLSHEQAAQAAGCPRGTLSRRASEGLERLRQRLCGRGHVLGSAALVGLLGRSEERRVGKECRS
;
A
#
# COMPACT_ATOMS: atom_id res chain seq x y z
N MET A 1 0.08 -25.26 -4.90
CA MET A 1 -0.03 -23.81 -5.17
C MET A 1 1.39 -23.29 -5.35
N ARG A 2 1.69 -22.63 -6.46
CA ARG A 2 3.06 -22.09 -6.73
C ARG A 2 3.35 -20.94 -5.77
N THR A 3 4.58 -20.85 -5.30
CA THR A 3 5.05 -19.74 -4.47
C THR A 3 5.32 -18.50 -5.32
N ASP A 4 5.35 -17.30 -4.71
CA ASP A 4 5.68 -16.07 -5.43
C ASP A 4 7.07 -16.14 -6.09
N ALA A 5 8.02 -16.79 -5.43
CA ALA A 5 9.36 -17.01 -5.98
C ALA A 5 9.37 -17.92 -7.22
N GLU A 6 8.50 -18.93 -7.26
CA GLU A 6 8.33 -19.81 -8.43
C GLU A 6 7.65 -19.08 -9.58
N LEU A 7 6.58 -18.31 -9.29
CA LEU A 7 5.88 -17.50 -10.28
C LEU A 7 6.81 -16.44 -10.88
N LEU A 8 7.54 -15.73 -10.02
CA LEU A 8 8.49 -14.71 -10.46
C LEU A 8 9.62 -15.29 -11.31
N ARG A 9 10.12 -16.48 -10.95
CA ARG A 9 11.12 -17.18 -11.74
C ARG A 9 10.60 -17.62 -13.11
N ALA A 10 9.38 -18.16 -13.17
CA ALA A 10 8.76 -18.57 -14.43
C ALA A 10 8.59 -17.38 -15.37
N TYR A 11 8.07 -16.26 -14.86
CA TYR A 11 7.96 -15.03 -15.65
C TYR A 11 9.32 -14.48 -16.06
N ALA A 12 10.29 -14.40 -15.18
CA ALA A 12 11.61 -13.85 -15.47
C ALA A 12 12.42 -14.69 -16.47
N ALA A 13 12.21 -16.02 -16.51
CA ALA A 13 12.94 -16.93 -17.40
C ALA A 13 12.32 -17.05 -18.79
N ALA A 14 10.99 -17.20 -18.87
CA ALA A 14 10.26 -17.57 -20.08
C ALA A 14 9.21 -16.53 -20.51
N GLY A 15 8.98 -15.45 -19.76
CA GLY A 15 7.88 -14.52 -20.02
C GLY A 15 6.50 -15.16 -19.74
N ASP A 16 6.42 -16.11 -18.77
CA ASP A 16 5.19 -16.83 -18.43
C ASP A 16 4.11 -15.81 -17.96
N GLU A 17 3.29 -15.32 -18.90
CA GLU A 17 2.21 -14.36 -18.62
C GLU A 17 1.18 -14.88 -17.61
N PRO A 18 0.73 -16.16 -17.64
CA PRO A 18 -0.11 -16.74 -16.59
C PRO A 18 0.51 -16.64 -15.19
N ALA A 19 1.82 -16.86 -15.06
CA ALA A 19 2.51 -16.71 -13.77
C ALA A 19 2.51 -15.25 -13.30
N PHE A 20 2.69 -14.30 -14.20
CA PHE A 20 2.60 -12.88 -13.86
C PHE A 20 1.18 -12.47 -13.49
N ALA A 21 0.16 -12.92 -14.22
CA ALA A 21 -1.24 -12.66 -13.92
C ALA A 21 -1.62 -13.18 -12.52
N GLU A 22 -1.10 -14.33 -12.12
CA GLU A 22 -1.32 -14.86 -10.76
C GLU A 22 -0.67 -13.96 -9.69
N LEU A 23 0.53 -13.42 -9.93
CA LEU A 23 1.15 -12.44 -9.02
C LEU A 23 0.31 -11.16 -8.90
N VAL A 24 -0.20 -10.65 -10.03
CA VAL A 24 -1.08 -9.48 -10.04
C VAL A 24 -2.37 -9.76 -9.27
N SER A 25 -2.98 -10.93 -9.47
CA SER A 25 -4.19 -11.33 -8.75
C SER A 25 -3.97 -11.43 -7.24
N ARG A 26 -2.82 -11.97 -6.79
CA ARG A 26 -2.51 -12.13 -5.36
C ARG A 26 -2.26 -10.81 -4.65
N HIS A 27 -1.51 -9.94 -5.27
CA HIS A 27 -0.99 -8.73 -4.63
C HIS A 27 -1.72 -7.45 -5.05
N GLY A 28 -2.57 -7.51 -6.08
CA GLY A 28 -3.22 -6.34 -6.68
C GLY A 28 -4.02 -5.52 -5.68
N ALA A 29 -4.84 -6.19 -4.87
CA ALA A 29 -5.65 -5.51 -3.86
C ALA A 29 -4.79 -4.79 -2.80
N MET A 30 -3.70 -5.39 -2.34
CA MET A 30 -2.77 -4.77 -1.38
C MET A 30 -2.07 -3.56 -2.00
N VAL A 31 -1.58 -3.70 -3.24
CA VAL A 31 -0.89 -2.63 -3.97
C VAL A 31 -1.84 -1.45 -4.20
N TYR A 32 -3.04 -1.71 -4.74
CA TYR A 32 -4.06 -0.68 -4.96
C TYR A 32 -4.40 0.08 -3.67
N ARG A 33 -4.69 -0.64 -2.58
CA ARG A 33 -5.00 -0.04 -1.28
C ARG A 33 -3.85 0.82 -0.76
N SER A 34 -2.60 0.38 -0.95
CA SER A 34 -1.43 1.17 -0.56
C SER A 34 -1.32 2.47 -1.36
N CYS A 35 -1.60 2.43 -2.66
CA CYS A 35 -1.65 3.61 -3.51
C CYS A 35 -2.79 4.56 -3.09
N LEU A 36 -3.99 4.01 -2.87
CA LEU A 36 -5.17 4.77 -2.48
C LEU A 36 -4.99 5.50 -1.13
N ARG A 37 -4.33 4.86 -0.16
CA ARG A 37 -4.00 5.52 1.11
C ARG A 37 -3.15 6.77 0.96
N VAL A 38 -2.21 6.76 0.02
CA VAL A 38 -1.30 7.90 -0.21
C VAL A 38 -1.94 8.98 -1.07
N LEU A 39 -2.70 8.58 -2.09
CA LEU A 39 -3.19 9.49 -3.12
C LEU A 39 -4.58 10.07 -2.81
N GLY A 40 -5.41 9.30 -2.09
CA GLY A 40 -6.78 9.69 -1.73
C GLY A 40 -7.76 9.75 -2.92
N ASP A 41 -7.31 9.39 -4.12
CA ASP A 41 -8.06 9.40 -5.36
C ASP A 41 -8.00 8.01 -6.03
N GLU A 42 -9.14 7.47 -6.44
CA GLU A 42 -9.25 6.11 -6.97
C GLU A 42 -8.56 5.98 -8.33
N HIS A 43 -8.72 6.98 -9.21
CA HIS A 43 -8.12 6.96 -10.54
C HIS A 43 -6.60 7.04 -10.47
N ASP A 44 -6.06 7.99 -9.69
CA ASP A 44 -4.62 8.11 -9.45
C ASP A 44 -4.05 6.83 -8.80
N ALA A 45 -4.85 6.18 -7.93
CA ALA A 45 -4.45 4.93 -7.28
C ALA A 45 -4.39 3.75 -8.25
N GLU A 46 -5.35 3.63 -9.18
CA GLU A 46 -5.33 2.61 -10.23
C GLU A 46 -4.13 2.79 -11.16
N GLU A 47 -3.89 4.01 -11.64
CA GLU A 47 -2.74 4.33 -12.49
C GLU A 47 -1.41 3.99 -11.78
N SER A 48 -1.29 4.39 -10.52
CA SER A 48 -0.10 4.09 -9.71
C SER A 48 0.06 2.61 -9.45
N ALA A 49 -1.02 1.86 -9.21
CA ALA A 49 -0.98 0.42 -9.02
C ALA A 49 -0.52 -0.31 -10.30
N GLN A 50 -1.00 0.10 -11.47
CA GLN A 50 -0.51 -0.41 -12.75
C GLN A 50 0.98 -0.13 -12.93
N ALA A 51 1.43 1.08 -12.62
CA ALA A 51 2.85 1.44 -12.69
C ALA A 51 3.72 0.56 -11.77
N VAL A 52 3.24 0.17 -10.59
CA VAL A 52 3.93 -0.77 -9.68
C VAL A 52 4.16 -2.12 -10.35
N PHE A 53 3.15 -2.68 -11.04
CA PHE A 53 3.30 -3.96 -11.73
C PHE A 53 4.18 -3.84 -12.98
N VAL A 54 4.21 -2.71 -13.66
CA VAL A 54 5.20 -2.43 -14.72
C VAL A 54 6.63 -2.43 -14.15
N VAL A 55 6.83 -1.85 -12.97
CA VAL A 55 8.14 -1.91 -12.29
C VAL A 55 8.48 -3.35 -11.89
N LEU A 56 7.51 -4.15 -11.40
CA LEU A 56 7.71 -5.57 -11.12
C LEU A 56 8.16 -6.34 -12.37
N ALA A 57 7.46 -6.16 -13.47
CA ALA A 57 7.81 -6.83 -14.75
C ALA A 57 9.25 -6.54 -15.17
N ARG A 58 9.66 -5.27 -15.11
CA ARG A 58 11.03 -4.84 -15.46
C ARG A 58 12.09 -5.37 -14.48
N LYS A 59 11.75 -5.52 -13.20
CA LYS A 59 12.68 -5.92 -12.14
C LYS A 59 12.63 -7.41 -11.83
N ALA A 60 11.77 -8.20 -12.46
CA ALA A 60 11.54 -9.60 -12.15
C ALA A 60 12.83 -10.44 -12.12
N ARG A 61 13.76 -10.18 -13.06
CA ARG A 61 15.05 -10.90 -13.13
C ARG A 61 15.97 -10.61 -11.94
N SER A 62 15.93 -9.41 -11.38
CA SER A 62 16.78 -8.99 -10.26
C SER A 62 16.18 -9.33 -8.88
N LEU A 63 14.90 -9.71 -8.82
CA LEU A 63 14.18 -9.97 -7.58
C LEU A 63 14.16 -11.45 -7.16
N ARG A 64 14.84 -12.32 -7.89
CA ARG A 64 14.82 -13.79 -7.68
C ARG A 64 15.19 -14.22 -6.25
N GLU A 65 15.99 -13.43 -5.56
CA GLU A 65 16.51 -13.69 -4.21
C GLU A 65 15.98 -12.69 -3.18
N ALA A 66 15.13 -11.76 -3.60
CA ALA A 66 14.55 -10.78 -2.67
C ALA A 66 13.60 -11.50 -1.70
N GLY A 67 13.68 -11.17 -0.43
CA GLY A 67 12.84 -11.73 0.62
C GLY A 67 11.33 -11.70 0.28
N SER A 68 10.46 -11.11 1.08
CA SER A 68 9.03 -11.05 0.77
C SER A 68 8.73 -10.14 -0.44
N LEU A 69 8.15 -10.70 -1.52
CA LEU A 69 7.67 -9.95 -2.67
C LEU A 69 6.61 -8.92 -2.25
N ALA A 70 5.72 -9.29 -1.35
CA ALA A 70 4.71 -8.38 -0.78
C ALA A 70 5.34 -7.15 -0.13
N ALA A 71 6.38 -7.32 0.68
CA ALA A 71 7.07 -6.21 1.31
C ALA A 71 7.78 -5.30 0.29
N TRP A 72 8.33 -5.89 -0.76
CA TRP A 72 8.94 -5.14 -1.86
C TRP A 72 7.89 -4.34 -2.65
N LEU A 73 6.78 -4.98 -3.02
CA LEU A 73 5.66 -4.32 -3.73
C LEU A 73 5.08 -3.17 -2.92
N HIS A 74 4.87 -3.35 -1.61
CA HIS A 74 4.43 -2.25 -0.73
C HIS A 74 5.41 -1.07 -0.76
N GLY A 75 6.72 -1.33 -0.71
CA GLY A 75 7.74 -0.28 -0.82
C GLY A 75 7.70 0.45 -2.16
N VAL A 76 7.50 -0.29 -3.27
CA VAL A 76 7.37 0.30 -4.62
C VAL A 76 6.09 1.12 -4.72
N ALA A 77 4.94 0.60 -4.24
CA ALA A 77 3.66 1.30 -4.25
C ALA A 77 3.76 2.65 -3.54
N ARG A 78 4.36 2.68 -2.35
CA ARG A 78 4.61 3.92 -1.61
C ARG A 78 5.48 4.92 -2.40
N ASN A 79 6.55 4.45 -3.02
CA ASN A 79 7.46 5.32 -3.77
C ASN A 79 6.82 5.87 -5.03
N VAL A 80 6.07 5.04 -5.78
CA VAL A 80 5.34 5.46 -6.98
C VAL A 80 4.27 6.48 -6.61
N SER A 81 3.46 6.20 -5.60
CA SER A 81 2.41 7.12 -5.15
C SER A 81 2.95 8.44 -4.62
N ALA A 82 4.04 8.41 -3.85
CA ALA A 82 4.69 9.64 -3.36
C ALA A 82 5.26 10.49 -4.50
N ARG A 83 5.75 9.85 -5.57
CA ARG A 83 6.18 10.56 -6.77
C ARG A 83 4.98 11.18 -7.51
N HIS A 84 3.94 10.39 -7.75
CA HIS A 84 2.70 10.84 -8.40
C HIS A 84 2.10 12.06 -7.67
N LEU A 85 2.00 11.99 -6.34
CA LEU A 85 1.50 13.10 -5.52
C LEU A 85 2.35 14.36 -5.69
N ARG A 86 3.68 14.24 -5.68
CA ARG A 86 4.59 15.38 -5.88
C ARG A 86 4.40 16.00 -7.27
N ASP A 87 4.30 15.16 -8.31
CA ASP A 87 4.12 15.62 -9.69
C ASP A 87 2.75 16.32 -9.86
N ARG A 88 1.70 15.82 -9.21
CA ARG A 88 0.35 16.45 -9.16
C ARG A 88 0.40 17.81 -8.49
N LEU A 89 1.02 17.91 -7.32
CA LEU A 89 1.16 19.18 -6.58
C LEU A 89 1.99 20.22 -7.36
N GLN A 90 3.02 19.78 -8.08
CA GLN A 90 3.81 20.68 -8.93
C GLN A 90 3.03 21.17 -10.14
N ARG A 91 2.19 20.32 -10.75
CA ARG A 91 1.28 20.73 -11.85
C ARG A 91 0.28 21.74 -11.37
N SER A 92 -0.42 21.48 -10.25
CA SER A 92 -1.40 22.42 -9.66
C SER A 92 -0.80 23.79 -9.37
N LYS A 93 0.39 23.84 -8.76
CA LYS A 93 1.10 25.10 -8.51
C LYS A 93 1.46 25.87 -9.79
N ARG A 94 1.82 25.16 -10.87
CA ARG A 94 2.11 25.81 -12.17
C ARG A 94 0.82 26.35 -12.81
N GLU A 95 -0.27 25.59 -12.74
CA GLU A 95 -1.59 26.00 -13.24
C GLU A 95 -2.12 27.20 -12.48
N GLU A 96 -2.00 27.22 -11.15
CA GLU A 96 -2.36 28.36 -10.30
C GLU A 96 -1.51 29.61 -10.65
N ALA A 97 -0.21 29.46 -10.84
CA ALA A 97 0.67 30.55 -11.23
C ALA A 97 0.29 31.12 -12.62
N VAL A 98 -0.05 30.26 -13.58
CA VAL A 98 -0.54 30.69 -14.91
C VAL A 98 -1.91 31.34 -14.81
N ALA A 99 -2.82 30.82 -13.96
CA ALA A 99 -4.12 31.39 -13.71
C ALA A 99 -4.03 32.79 -13.05
N MET A 100 -3.12 32.96 -12.06
CA MET A 100 -2.86 34.26 -11.43
C MET A 100 -2.33 35.29 -12.42
N ILE A 101 -1.56 34.91 -13.41
CA ILE A 101 -1.09 35.81 -14.47
C ILE A 101 -2.25 36.21 -15.39
N ARG A 102 -3.23 35.30 -15.59
CA ARG A 102 -4.42 35.56 -16.44
C ARG A 102 -5.55 36.31 -15.72
N THR A 103 -5.65 36.18 -14.40
CA THR A 103 -6.69 36.80 -13.58
C THR A 103 -6.07 37.66 -12.47
N ALA A 104 -5.58 38.85 -12.83
CA ALA A 104 -5.33 39.89 -11.86
C ALA A 104 -6.70 40.41 -11.34
N GLY A 105 -7.33 39.66 -10.43
CA GLY A 105 -8.59 40.06 -9.80
C GLY A 105 -9.51 38.86 -9.49
N GLY A 106 -9.53 38.44 -8.24
CA GLY A 106 -10.57 37.53 -7.74
C GLY A 106 -10.06 36.47 -6.78
N ARG A 107 -10.04 36.78 -5.51
CA ARG A 107 -9.93 35.78 -4.44
C ARG A 107 -11.30 35.13 -4.27
N ASP A 108 -11.38 33.83 -4.34
CA ASP A 108 -12.41 33.11 -3.62
C ASP A 108 -11.85 31.81 -3.04
N GLY A 109 -12.07 31.68 -1.73
CA GLY A 109 -11.50 30.66 -0.87
C GLY A 109 -12.13 29.29 -1.07
N ARG A 110 -11.30 28.29 -1.03
CA ARG A 110 -11.72 26.88 -0.84
C ARG A 110 -11.57 26.51 0.62
N ALA A 111 -12.62 26.71 1.38
CA ALA A 111 -12.81 26.14 2.71
C ALA A 111 -13.55 24.81 2.56
N GLY A 112 -12.93 23.68 2.90
CA GLY A 112 -13.59 22.38 2.86
C GLY A 112 -12.67 21.16 3.09
N ALA A 113 -11.47 21.32 3.68
CA ALA A 113 -10.47 20.26 3.70
C ALA A 113 -10.07 19.73 5.09
N GLY A 114 -10.75 20.08 6.17
CA GLY A 114 -10.21 19.82 7.52
C GLY A 114 -10.23 18.35 7.96
N ALA A 115 -11.32 17.63 7.76
CA ALA A 115 -11.44 16.24 8.26
C ALA A 115 -10.82 15.19 7.31
N GLU A 116 -10.92 15.39 6.01
CA GLU A 116 -10.30 14.55 4.99
C GLU A 116 -8.77 14.72 4.98
N SER A 117 -8.28 15.94 5.21
CA SER A 117 -6.85 16.24 5.31
C SER A 117 -6.20 15.51 6.48
N GLY A 118 -6.81 15.49 7.66
CA GLY A 118 -6.28 14.79 8.83
C GLY A 118 -6.23 13.26 8.65
N ARG A 119 -7.22 12.68 7.96
CA ARG A 119 -7.22 11.26 7.65
C ARG A 119 -6.15 10.89 6.62
N ALA A 120 -5.97 11.69 5.59
CA ALA A 120 -4.94 11.47 4.58
C ALA A 120 -3.53 11.55 5.20
N GLU A 121 -3.31 12.47 6.14
CA GLU A 121 -2.05 12.61 6.87
C GLU A 121 -1.75 11.36 7.71
N VAL A 122 -2.72 10.88 8.49
CA VAL A 122 -2.58 9.62 9.26
C VAL A 122 -2.23 8.43 8.36
N LEU A 123 -2.87 8.32 7.20
CA LEU A 123 -2.65 7.22 6.27
C LEU A 123 -1.26 7.29 5.61
N ALA A 124 -0.81 8.48 5.25
CA ALA A 124 0.54 8.69 4.72
C ALA A 124 1.62 8.38 5.76
N ASP A 125 1.43 8.81 7.00
CA ASP A 125 2.31 8.49 8.12
C ASP A 125 2.31 6.99 8.41
N LEU A 126 1.16 6.33 8.37
CA LEU A 126 1.05 4.88 8.58
C LEU A 126 1.94 4.11 7.59
N ASP A 127 1.84 4.40 6.29
CA ASP A 127 2.65 3.70 5.27
C ASP A 127 4.14 4.00 5.43
N GLN A 128 4.50 5.20 5.87
CA GLN A 128 5.88 5.55 6.19
C GLN A 128 6.39 4.73 7.38
N GLU A 129 5.61 4.62 8.44
CA GLU A 129 5.99 3.86 9.63
C GLU A 129 6.03 2.35 9.38
N VAL A 130 5.13 1.82 8.55
CA VAL A 130 5.22 0.42 8.09
C VAL A 130 6.55 0.17 7.37
N ALA A 131 6.96 1.08 6.48
CA ALA A 131 8.23 0.96 5.76
C ALA A 131 9.45 1.04 6.68
N ALA A 132 9.36 1.77 7.80
CA ALA A 132 10.40 1.94 8.79
C ALA A 132 10.49 0.81 9.83
N LEU A 133 9.57 -0.16 9.82
CA LEU A 133 9.65 -1.34 10.68
C LEU A 133 10.88 -2.21 10.33
N PRO A 134 11.45 -2.92 11.32
CA PRO A 134 12.41 -3.99 11.06
C PRO A 134 11.87 -5.00 10.05
N ALA A 135 12.72 -5.49 9.15
CA ALA A 135 12.30 -6.28 7.99
C ALA A 135 11.36 -7.46 8.33
N ALA A 136 11.64 -8.19 9.40
CA ALA A 136 10.83 -9.33 9.82
C ALA A 136 9.45 -8.94 10.36
N GLN A 137 9.36 -7.81 11.09
CA GLN A 137 8.09 -7.27 11.58
C GLN A 137 7.28 -6.66 10.44
N ARG A 138 7.93 -5.90 9.56
CA ARG A 138 7.32 -5.33 8.36
C ARG A 138 6.69 -6.41 7.49
N GLN A 139 7.43 -7.49 7.20
CA GLN A 139 6.91 -8.64 6.44
C GLN A 139 5.67 -9.24 7.11
N ALA A 140 5.71 -9.48 8.42
CA ALA A 140 4.59 -10.05 9.14
C ALA A 140 3.36 -9.13 9.15
N VAL A 141 3.55 -7.83 9.32
CA VAL A 141 2.48 -6.83 9.26
C VAL A 141 1.86 -6.77 7.86
N ILE A 142 2.67 -6.75 6.81
CA ILE A 142 2.17 -6.68 5.43
C ILE A 142 1.37 -7.94 5.09
N LEU A 143 1.93 -9.12 5.31
CA LEU A 143 1.26 -10.39 4.98
C LEU A 143 -0.05 -10.57 5.75
N HIS A 144 -0.07 -10.25 7.04
CA HIS A 144 -1.24 -10.51 7.87
C HIS A 144 -2.30 -9.40 7.77
N TYR A 145 -1.91 -8.13 7.89
CA TYR A 145 -2.87 -7.02 7.95
C TYR A 145 -3.17 -6.37 6.60
N LEU A 146 -2.20 -6.26 5.70
CA LEU A 146 -2.39 -5.60 4.41
C LEU A 146 -2.87 -6.56 3.31
N GLU A 147 -2.38 -7.79 3.30
CA GLU A 147 -2.83 -8.83 2.38
C GLU A 147 -4.00 -9.65 2.94
N GLY A 148 -4.27 -9.56 4.24
CA GLY A 148 -5.38 -10.26 4.88
C GLY A 148 -5.16 -11.77 5.06
N LEU A 149 -3.91 -12.25 4.97
CA LEU A 149 -3.60 -13.67 5.15
C LEU A 149 -3.80 -14.10 6.61
N SER A 150 -4.29 -15.32 6.83
CA SER A 150 -4.30 -15.90 8.16
C SER A 150 -2.86 -16.03 8.70
N HIS A 151 -2.69 -16.11 10.03
CA HIS A 151 -1.35 -16.31 10.61
C HIS A 151 -0.64 -17.54 10.06
N GLU A 152 -1.37 -18.57 9.67
CA GLU A 152 -0.83 -19.80 9.11
C GLU A 152 -0.35 -19.59 7.67
N GLN A 153 -1.18 -18.98 6.82
CA GLN A 153 -0.82 -18.63 5.44
C GLN A 153 0.36 -17.65 5.39
N ALA A 154 0.32 -16.62 6.25
CA ALA A 154 1.40 -15.64 6.35
C ALA A 154 2.71 -16.26 6.86
N ALA A 155 2.65 -17.23 7.79
CA ALA A 155 3.81 -17.98 8.28
C ALA A 155 4.43 -18.84 7.18
N GLN A 156 3.59 -19.51 6.39
CA GLN A 156 4.02 -20.30 5.24
C GLN A 156 4.70 -19.39 4.19
N ALA A 157 4.08 -18.24 3.87
CA ALA A 157 4.65 -17.27 2.93
C ALA A 157 5.96 -16.63 3.43
N ALA A 158 6.08 -16.43 4.75
CA ALA A 158 7.28 -15.87 5.38
C ALA A 158 8.38 -16.90 5.66
N GLY A 159 8.12 -18.21 5.46
CA GLY A 159 9.06 -19.29 5.76
C GLY A 159 9.43 -19.38 7.24
N CYS A 160 8.48 -19.11 8.16
CA CYS A 160 8.74 -19.16 9.60
C CYS A 160 7.57 -19.83 10.36
N PRO A 161 7.80 -20.31 11.61
CA PRO A 161 6.74 -20.90 12.42
C PRO A 161 5.60 -19.90 12.70
N ARG A 162 4.34 -20.39 12.75
CA ARG A 162 3.14 -19.59 13.02
C ARG A 162 3.28 -18.70 14.28
N GLY A 163 3.80 -19.26 15.38
CA GLY A 163 4.01 -18.52 16.62
C GLY A 163 5.00 -17.36 16.46
N THR A 164 6.04 -17.56 15.67
CA THR A 164 7.02 -16.50 15.34
C THR A 164 6.39 -15.40 14.52
N LEU A 165 5.59 -15.75 13.51
CA LEU A 165 4.88 -14.75 12.69
C LEU A 165 3.89 -13.95 13.54
N SER A 166 3.04 -14.62 14.33
CA SER A 166 2.06 -13.97 15.19
C SER A 166 2.73 -12.97 16.14
N ARG A 167 3.82 -13.36 16.80
CA ARG A 167 4.60 -12.47 17.66
C ARG A 167 5.16 -11.27 16.89
N ARG A 168 5.77 -11.48 15.73
CA ARG A 168 6.32 -10.40 14.89
C ARG A 168 5.25 -9.43 14.41
N ALA A 169 4.07 -9.93 14.05
CA ALA A 169 2.93 -9.11 13.63
C ALA A 169 2.42 -8.25 14.80
N SER A 170 2.25 -8.83 15.99
CA SER A 170 1.80 -8.10 17.18
C SER A 170 2.84 -7.06 17.64
N GLU A 171 4.11 -7.41 17.69
CA GLU A 171 5.20 -6.48 18.01
C GLU A 171 5.28 -5.33 16.99
N GLY A 172 5.11 -5.66 15.70
CA GLY A 172 5.08 -4.67 14.61
C GLY A 172 3.91 -3.71 14.75
N LEU A 173 2.70 -4.22 15.03
CA LEU A 173 1.51 -3.41 15.25
C LEU A 173 1.67 -2.46 16.45
N GLU A 174 2.19 -2.96 17.57
CA GLU A 174 2.41 -2.14 18.76
C GLU A 174 3.46 -1.05 18.53
N ARG A 175 4.50 -1.37 17.78
CA ARG A 175 5.52 -0.39 17.39
C ARG A 175 4.97 0.69 16.47
N LEU A 176 4.09 0.34 15.54
CA LEU A 176 3.37 1.29 14.69
C LEU A 176 2.50 2.22 15.54
N ARG A 177 1.73 1.65 16.47
CA ARG A 177 0.87 2.42 17.37
C ARG A 177 1.68 3.46 18.16
N GLN A 178 2.80 3.04 18.76
CA GLN A 178 3.66 3.93 19.54
C GLN A 178 4.24 5.07 18.69
N ARG A 179 4.70 4.78 17.48
CA ARG A 179 5.26 5.79 16.59
C ARG A 179 4.22 6.78 16.07
N LEU A 180 3.03 6.30 15.72
CA LEU A 180 1.93 7.17 15.30
C LEU A 180 1.43 8.04 16.46
N CYS A 181 1.39 7.49 17.68
CA CYS A 181 1.11 8.28 18.88
C CYS A 181 2.15 9.38 19.11
N GLY A 182 3.44 9.08 18.91
CA GLY A 182 4.53 10.08 18.97
C GLY A 182 4.43 11.20 17.92
N ARG A 183 3.67 10.98 16.84
CA ARG A 183 3.33 12.00 15.82
C ARG A 183 2.02 12.74 16.09
N GLY A 184 1.39 12.48 17.22
CA GLY A 184 0.11 13.09 17.60
C GLY A 184 -1.13 12.32 17.17
N HIS A 185 -1.00 11.15 16.54
CA HIS A 185 -2.13 10.33 16.12
C HIS A 185 -2.52 9.33 17.22
N VAL A 186 -3.48 9.67 18.05
CA VAL A 186 -3.97 8.79 19.11
C VAL A 186 -4.89 7.72 18.53
N LEU A 187 -4.33 6.55 18.23
CA LEU A 187 -5.05 5.42 17.63
C LEU A 187 -5.04 4.21 18.58
N GLY A 188 -6.23 3.65 18.83
CA GLY A 188 -6.35 2.33 19.46
C GLY A 188 -5.93 1.21 18.48
N SER A 189 -5.52 0.05 19.01
CA SER A 189 -5.09 -1.10 18.19
C SER A 189 -6.15 -1.53 17.18
N ALA A 190 -7.44 -1.52 17.55
CA ALA A 190 -8.54 -1.86 16.65
C ALA A 190 -8.70 -0.85 15.51
N ALA A 191 -8.53 0.45 15.77
CA ALA A 191 -8.57 1.49 14.75
C ALA A 191 -7.39 1.35 13.78
N LEU A 192 -6.20 1.06 14.30
CA LEU A 192 -5.00 0.84 13.49
C LEU A 192 -5.14 -0.39 12.58
N VAL A 193 -5.65 -1.51 13.10
CA VAL A 193 -5.97 -2.70 12.29
C VAL A 193 -7.01 -2.35 11.22
N GLY A 194 -8.04 -1.57 11.56
CA GLY A 194 -9.02 -1.08 10.60
C GLY A 194 -8.41 -0.23 9.48
N LEU A 195 -7.41 0.59 9.77
CA LEU A 195 -6.72 1.40 8.77
C LEU A 195 -5.80 0.56 7.87
N LEU A 196 -5.16 -0.47 8.41
CA LEU A 196 -4.31 -1.39 7.65
C LEU A 196 -5.14 -2.33 6.75
N GLY A 197 -6.24 -2.90 7.28
CA GLY A 197 -7.04 -3.92 6.61
C GLY A 197 -8.28 -3.42 5.88
N ARG A 198 -8.68 -2.16 6.03
CA ARG A 198 -9.94 -1.66 5.51
C ARG A 198 -9.87 -1.27 4.05
N SER A 199 -10.28 -2.19 3.19
CA SER A 199 -11.10 -1.82 2.05
C SER A 199 -12.48 -2.47 2.20
N GLU A 200 -13.43 -1.84 1.62
CA GLU A 200 -14.85 -2.05 1.61
C GLU A 200 -15.36 -3.44 1.18
N GLU A 201 -14.88 -4.52 1.76
CA GLU A 201 -15.48 -5.85 1.55
C GLU A 201 -16.89 -6.00 2.16
N ARG A 202 -17.48 -4.93 2.72
CA ARG A 202 -18.86 -4.97 3.23
C ARG A 202 -19.94 -4.65 2.20
N ARG A 203 -19.62 -4.27 0.96
CA ARG A 203 -20.63 -3.93 -0.06
C ARG A 203 -20.94 -5.01 -1.09
N VAL A 204 -20.10 -6.01 -1.28
CA VAL A 204 -20.33 -7.03 -2.34
C VAL A 204 -21.07 -8.27 -1.83
N GLY A 205 -21.29 -8.44 -0.54
CA GLY A 205 -21.90 -9.65 0.06
C GLY A 205 -23.42 -9.63 0.21
N LYS A 206 -24.18 -8.63 -0.27
CA LYS A 206 -25.63 -8.54 -0.03
C LYS A 206 -26.53 -8.56 -1.25
N GLU A 207 -26.03 -8.66 -2.45
CA GLU A 207 -26.88 -8.64 -3.67
C GLU A 207 -26.98 -9.96 -4.44
N CYS A 208 -26.54 -11.08 -3.91
CA CYS A 208 -26.78 -12.39 -4.52
C CYS A 208 -27.52 -13.32 -3.57
N ARG A 209 -28.73 -12.94 -3.14
CA ARG A 209 -29.78 -13.85 -2.65
C ARG A 209 -31.14 -13.20 -2.82
N SER A 210 -31.68 -13.33 -4.00
CA SER A 210 -33.12 -13.40 -4.27
C SER A 210 -33.31 -14.18 -5.55
#